data_3cf7b71570ec4c5cdbd97f9c26091811
#
_entry.id   3cf7b71570ec4c5cdbd97f9c26091811
#
_cell.length_a   1.000
_cell.length_b   1.000
_cell.length_c   1.000
_cell.angle_alpha   90.00
_cell.angle_beta   90.00
_cell.angle_gamma   90.00
#
_symmetry.space_group_name_H-M   'P 1'
#
loop_
_entity.id
_entity.type
_entity.pdbx_description
1 polymer ?
#
loop_
_entity_poly.entity_id
_entity_poly.type
_entity_poly.pdbx_seq_one_letter_code
_entity_poly.pdbx_strand_id
1 'polypeptide(L)'
;MGRRPNLARRLTALRAEVGGLREALGVLEEQLVHAVDVSADAATRALVQEGPLAQRERQRAESDERRVRRQRDETAARLAQLSAESDDLLERLFAGSNPEVTG
;
A
#
# COMPACT_ATOMS: atom_id res chain seq x y z
N MET A 1 29.48 -18.05 -9.07
CA MET A 1 30.12 -16.80 -8.75
C MET A 1 29.20 -15.58 -8.82
N GLY A 2 28.49 -15.37 -9.90
CA GLY A 2 27.70 -14.17 -10.10
C GLY A 2 26.37 -14.08 -9.36
N ARG A 3 25.83 -15.18 -8.86
CA ARG A 3 24.50 -15.19 -8.28
C ARG A 3 24.37 -14.47 -6.94
N ARG A 4 25.35 -14.63 -6.05
CA ARG A 4 25.28 -13.99 -4.73
C ARG A 4 25.30 -12.47 -4.80
N PRO A 5 26.23 -11.84 -5.55
CA PRO A 5 26.19 -10.39 -5.71
C PRO A 5 24.89 -9.91 -6.34
N ASN A 6 24.35 -10.65 -7.31
CA ASN A 6 23.09 -10.28 -7.95
C ASN A 6 21.91 -10.40 -7.00
N LEU A 7 21.86 -11.45 -6.18
CA LEU A 7 20.82 -11.62 -5.18
C LEU A 7 20.87 -10.52 -4.12
N ALA A 8 22.08 -10.16 -3.67
CA ALA A 8 22.24 -9.09 -2.68
C ALA A 8 21.78 -7.74 -3.22
N ARG A 9 22.13 -7.43 -4.48
CA ARG A 9 21.67 -6.19 -5.13
C ARG A 9 20.15 -6.17 -5.28
N ARG A 10 19.61 -7.29 -5.70
CA ARG A 10 18.15 -7.41 -5.86
C ARG A 10 17.44 -7.24 -4.53
N LEU A 11 17.96 -7.86 -3.47
CA LEU A 11 17.39 -7.71 -2.14
C LEU A 11 17.46 -6.26 -1.67
N THR A 12 18.59 -5.58 -1.88
CA THR A 12 18.73 -4.17 -1.52
C THR A 12 17.69 -3.31 -2.24
N ALA A 13 17.53 -3.53 -3.55
CA ALA A 13 16.54 -2.80 -4.36
C ALA A 13 15.12 -3.08 -3.88
N LEU A 14 14.80 -4.34 -3.59
CA LEU A 14 13.47 -4.70 -3.10
C LEU A 14 13.17 -4.07 -1.75
N ARG A 15 14.15 -4.05 -0.85
CA ARG A 15 13.95 -3.45 0.48
C ARG A 15 13.73 -1.94 0.39
N ALA A 16 14.42 -1.27 -0.54
CA ALA A 16 14.20 0.16 -0.78
C ALA A 16 12.78 0.40 -1.31
N GLU A 17 12.33 -0.44 -2.24
CA GLU A 17 10.99 -0.35 -2.80
C GLU A 17 9.93 -0.61 -1.73
N VAL A 18 10.13 -1.61 -0.89
CA VAL A 18 9.25 -1.93 0.24
C VAL A 18 9.14 -0.74 1.20
N GLY A 19 10.28 -0.10 1.50
CA GLY A 19 10.30 1.10 2.34
C GLY A 19 9.45 2.22 1.76
N GLY A 20 9.61 2.48 0.46
CA GLY A 20 8.81 3.50 -0.24
C GLY A 20 7.33 3.19 -0.24
N LEU A 21 6.98 1.91 -0.43
CA LEU A 21 5.56 1.50 -0.41
C LEU A 21 4.95 1.61 0.98
N ARG A 22 5.72 1.33 2.04
CA ARG A 22 5.24 1.52 3.41
C ARG A 22 4.93 2.99 3.69
N GLU A 23 5.79 3.89 3.24
CA GLU A 23 5.56 5.33 3.38
C GLU A 23 4.31 5.75 2.60
N ALA A 24 4.20 5.29 1.35
CA ALA A 24 3.04 5.61 0.52
C ALA A 24 1.76 5.07 1.14
N LEU A 25 1.79 3.85 1.69
CA LEU A 25 0.63 3.26 2.34
C LEU A 25 0.20 4.09 3.56
N GLY A 26 1.16 4.55 4.37
CA GLY A 26 0.86 5.40 5.52
C GLY A 26 0.15 6.69 5.10
N VAL A 27 0.62 7.33 4.03
CA VAL A 27 -0.02 8.55 3.50
C VAL A 27 -1.43 8.24 3.02
N LEU A 28 -1.60 7.14 2.29
CA LEU A 28 -2.92 6.75 1.77
C LEU A 28 -3.91 6.41 2.89
N GLU A 29 -3.43 5.80 3.97
CA GLU A 29 -4.27 5.51 5.12
C GLU A 29 -4.75 6.79 5.81
N GLU A 30 -3.89 7.81 5.92
CA GLU A 30 -4.28 9.11 6.44
C GLU A 30 -5.27 9.81 5.51
N GLN A 31 -5.03 9.75 4.20
CA GLN A 31 -5.93 10.31 3.21
C GLN A 31 -7.30 9.62 3.25
N LEU A 32 -7.30 8.31 3.49
CA LEU A 32 -8.56 7.55 3.55
C LEU A 32 -9.38 7.95 4.77
N VAL A 33 -8.75 8.13 5.93
CA VAL A 33 -9.45 8.62 7.13
C VAL A 33 -10.12 9.95 6.84
N HIS A 34 -9.40 10.88 6.20
CA HIS A 34 -9.94 12.18 5.83
C HIS A 34 -11.09 12.03 4.82
N ALA A 35 -10.93 11.19 3.80
CA ALA A 35 -11.94 11.00 2.78
C ALA A 35 -13.23 10.39 3.36
N VAL A 36 -13.10 9.48 4.32
CA VAL A 36 -14.25 8.89 5.02
C VAL A 36 -14.99 9.97 5.80
N ASP A 37 -14.28 10.85 6.51
CA ASP A 37 -14.90 11.94 7.27
C ASP A 37 -15.62 12.91 6.34
N VAL A 38 -15.00 13.29 5.23
CA VAL A 38 -15.61 14.19 4.25
C VAL A 38 -16.86 13.56 3.65
N SER A 39 -16.82 12.27 3.34
CA SER A 39 -17.95 11.54 2.79
C SER A 39 -19.10 11.46 3.79
N ALA A 40 -18.81 11.19 5.06
CA ALA A 40 -19.83 11.13 6.10
C ALA A 40 -20.48 12.50 6.32
N ASP A 41 -19.69 13.58 6.32
CA ASP A 41 -20.21 14.93 6.45
C ASP A 41 -21.10 15.31 5.25
N ALA A 42 -20.66 14.97 4.05
CA ALA A 42 -21.44 15.25 2.83
C ALA A 42 -22.77 14.48 2.83
N ALA A 43 -22.77 13.24 3.30
CA ALA A 43 -23.97 12.43 3.42
C ALA A 43 -24.95 13.06 4.42
N THR A 44 -24.44 13.53 5.56
CA THR A 44 -25.25 14.21 6.57
C THR A 44 -25.86 15.50 6.01
N ARG A 45 -25.05 16.31 5.32
CA ARG A 45 -25.57 17.54 4.68
C ARG A 45 -26.64 17.24 3.65
N ALA A 46 -26.47 16.17 2.87
CA ALA A 46 -27.45 15.78 1.86
C ALA A 46 -28.81 15.37 2.47
N LEU A 47 -28.79 14.84 3.70
CA LEU A 47 -30.03 14.51 4.42
C LEU A 47 -30.75 15.76 4.92
N VAL A 48 -30.00 16.79 5.30
CA VAL A 48 -30.55 18.02 5.88
C VAL A 48 -30.88 19.05 4.79
N GLN A 49 -29.99 19.20 3.82
CA GLN A 49 -30.11 20.16 2.74
C GLN A 49 -30.55 19.44 1.47
N GLU A 50 -31.81 19.21 1.31
CA GLU A 50 -32.30 18.56 0.10
C GLU A 50 -32.00 19.41 -1.13
N GLY A 51 -31.63 18.76 -2.23
CA GLY A 51 -31.38 19.41 -3.48
C GLY A 51 -30.21 18.83 -4.26
N PRO A 52 -30.10 19.25 -5.55
CA PRO A 52 -29.09 18.63 -6.43
C PRO A 52 -27.66 18.98 -6.07
N LEU A 53 -27.40 20.14 -5.50
CA LEU A 53 -26.01 20.51 -5.11
C LEU A 53 -25.51 19.62 -3.99
N ALA A 54 -26.31 19.44 -2.93
CA ALA A 54 -25.91 18.59 -1.80
C ALA A 54 -25.73 17.15 -2.25
N GLN A 55 -26.55 16.65 -3.16
CA GLN A 55 -26.43 15.31 -3.71
C GLN A 55 -25.18 15.15 -4.55
N ARG A 56 -24.80 16.15 -5.34
CA ARG A 56 -23.56 16.12 -6.13
C ARG A 56 -22.33 16.11 -5.21
N GLU A 57 -22.35 16.90 -4.16
CA GLU A 57 -21.26 16.93 -3.17
C GLU A 57 -21.10 15.58 -2.51
N ARG A 58 -22.22 14.94 -2.14
CA ARG A 58 -22.18 13.60 -1.55
C ARG A 58 -21.59 12.59 -2.53
N GLN A 59 -22.05 12.60 -3.77
CA GLN A 59 -21.55 11.67 -4.80
C GLN A 59 -20.07 11.86 -5.07
N ARG A 60 -19.62 13.12 -5.11
CA ARG A 60 -18.20 13.43 -5.32
C ARG A 60 -17.35 12.92 -4.16
N ALA A 61 -17.79 13.14 -2.93
CA ALA A 61 -17.08 12.71 -1.75
C ALA A 61 -16.99 11.17 -1.67
N GLU A 62 -18.09 10.50 -2.00
CA GLU A 62 -18.11 9.03 -2.05
C GLU A 62 -17.19 8.48 -3.14
N SER A 63 -17.15 9.15 -4.29
CA SER A 63 -16.26 8.76 -5.38
C SER A 63 -14.80 8.94 -4.99
N ASP A 64 -14.47 10.04 -4.32
CA ASP A 64 -13.11 10.30 -3.83
C ASP A 64 -12.71 9.26 -2.78
N GLU A 65 -13.60 8.91 -1.88
CA GLU A 65 -13.34 7.87 -0.88
C GLU A 65 -13.04 6.54 -1.55
N ARG A 66 -13.83 6.13 -2.54
CA ARG A 66 -13.62 4.88 -3.26
C ARG A 66 -12.27 4.87 -3.99
N ARG A 67 -11.88 6.00 -4.58
CA ARG A 67 -10.61 6.12 -5.29
C ARG A 67 -9.43 5.95 -4.33
N VAL A 68 -9.47 6.64 -3.20
CA VAL A 68 -8.39 6.54 -2.20
C VAL A 68 -8.32 5.13 -1.62
N ARG A 69 -9.48 4.52 -1.34
CA ARG A 69 -9.54 3.14 -0.83
C ARG A 69 -8.91 2.17 -1.82
N ARG A 70 -9.20 2.32 -3.10
CA ARG A 70 -8.64 1.46 -4.14
C ARG A 70 -7.12 1.63 -4.23
N GLN A 71 -6.64 2.86 -4.19
CA GLN A 71 -5.19 3.13 -4.20
C GLN A 71 -4.50 2.52 -2.98
N ARG A 72 -5.13 2.65 -1.80
CA ARG A 72 -4.62 2.06 -0.58
C ARG A 72 -4.52 0.55 -0.71
N ASP A 73 -5.58 -0.09 -1.21
CA ASP A 73 -5.62 -1.55 -1.35
C ASP A 73 -4.59 -2.05 -2.36
N GLU A 74 -4.42 -1.35 -3.49
CA GLU A 74 -3.41 -1.70 -4.49
C GLU A 74 -2.00 -1.57 -3.93
N THR A 75 -1.73 -0.50 -3.19
CA THR A 75 -0.43 -0.29 -2.57
C THR A 75 -0.14 -1.34 -1.51
N ALA A 76 -1.14 -1.69 -0.69
CA ALA A 76 -1.00 -2.74 0.32
C ALA A 76 -0.71 -4.09 -0.32
N ALA A 77 -1.39 -4.41 -1.43
CA ALA A 77 -1.18 -5.66 -2.14
C ALA A 77 0.23 -5.73 -2.74
N ARG A 78 0.69 -4.62 -3.33
CA ARG A 78 2.04 -4.54 -3.89
C ARG A 78 3.10 -4.68 -2.80
N LEU A 79 2.88 -4.03 -1.67
CA LEU A 79 3.77 -4.13 -0.52
C LEU A 79 3.87 -5.57 -0.02
N ALA A 80 2.74 -6.26 0.11
CA ALA A 80 2.72 -7.66 0.55
C ALA A 80 3.50 -8.55 -0.42
N GLN A 81 3.32 -8.33 -1.72
CA GLN A 81 4.01 -9.09 -2.76
C GLN A 81 5.52 -8.90 -2.70
N LEU A 82 5.98 -7.65 -2.61
CA LEU A 82 7.42 -7.37 -2.57
C LEU A 82 8.06 -7.77 -1.26
N SER A 83 7.32 -7.68 -0.15
CA SER A 83 7.81 -8.18 1.14
C SER A 83 8.04 -9.69 1.10
N ALA A 84 7.13 -10.44 0.47
CA ALA A 84 7.29 -11.88 0.31
C ALA A 84 8.49 -12.21 -0.57
N GLU A 85 8.71 -11.46 -1.66
CA GLU A 85 9.88 -11.66 -2.51
C GLU A 85 11.17 -11.36 -1.75
N SER A 86 11.17 -10.31 -0.96
CA SER A 86 12.33 -9.92 -0.14
C SER A 86 12.67 -11.02 0.86
N ASP A 87 11.67 -11.57 1.53
CA ASP A 87 11.87 -12.67 2.48
C ASP A 87 12.42 -13.90 1.80
N ASP A 88 11.92 -14.24 0.63
CA ASP A 88 12.39 -15.38 -0.15
C ASP A 88 13.86 -15.23 -0.56
N LEU A 89 14.23 -14.04 -1.03
CA LEU A 89 15.63 -13.77 -1.40
C LEU A 89 16.55 -13.81 -0.18
N LEU A 90 16.10 -13.31 0.95
CA LEU A 90 16.86 -13.34 2.18
C LEU A 90 17.14 -14.80 2.62
N GLU A 91 16.11 -15.64 2.54
CA GLU A 91 16.28 -17.07 2.83
C GLU A 91 17.31 -17.73 1.91
N ARG A 92 17.27 -17.41 0.62
CA ARG A 92 18.21 -17.94 -0.35
C ARG A 92 19.63 -17.50 -0.05
N LEU A 93 19.83 -16.25 0.35
CA LEU A 93 21.14 -15.74 0.72
C LEU A 93 21.68 -16.44 1.97
N PHE A 94 20.83 -16.66 2.96
CA PHE A 94 21.22 -17.40 4.17
C PHE A 94 21.56 -18.85 3.86
N ALA A 95 20.74 -19.52 3.07
CA ALA A 95 21.01 -20.90 2.69
C ALA A 95 22.34 -21.03 1.93
N GLY A 96 22.65 -20.06 1.07
CA GLY A 96 23.90 -20.06 0.32
C GLY A 96 25.13 -19.73 1.17
N SER A 97 24.96 -18.99 2.26
CA SER A 97 26.07 -18.54 3.08
C SER A 97 26.35 -19.43 4.29
N ASN A 98 25.44 -20.36 4.60
CA ASN A 98 25.58 -21.22 5.78
C ASN A 98 25.35 -22.69 5.40
N PRO A 99 26.36 -23.36 4.85
CA PRO A 99 26.23 -24.76 4.42
C PRO A 99 25.98 -25.74 5.56
N GLU A 100 26.26 -25.37 6.78
CA GLU A 100 26.01 -26.24 7.93
C GLU A 100 24.55 -26.50 8.19
N VAL A 101 23.68 -25.55 7.77
CA VAL A 101 22.23 -25.70 7.91
C VAL A 101 21.72 -26.87 7.07
N THR A 102 22.38 -27.14 5.96
CA THR A 102 21.99 -28.19 5.04
C THR A 102 22.62 -29.53 5.36
N GLY A 103 23.59 -29.54 6.24
CA GLY A 103 24.30 -30.75 6.67
C GLY A 103 23.48 -31.61 7.60
#